data_c70812626fe4ac5cb3ad37340b1fd060
#
_entry.id   c70812626fe4ac5cb3ad37340b1fd060
#
_cell.length_a   1.000
_cell.length_b   1.000
_cell.length_c   1.000
_cell.angle_alpha   90.00
_cell.angle_beta   90.00
_cell.angle_gamma   90.00
#
_symmetry.space_group_name_H-M   'P 1'
#
loop_
_entity.id
_entity.type
_entity.pdbx_description
1 polymer ?
#
loop_
_entity_poly.entity_id
_entity_poly.type
_entity_poly.pdbx_seq_one_letter_code
_entity_poly.pdbx_strand_id
1 'polypeptide(L)'
;MLERDRRSGATLNPQNSREVAERIADAVCIFVGYLVATEIVLAMHWGRIRVFPNGGASQAQSQYSALLILAILSWLTLTAYTDTYRSHRTERLNFLVRRLIQTLLIWALVTIAATFALKFEYLSRQFTVYFIAASMVLILFRQLGTVLVLRSLRRSAHKWRTAVVIGDDQATCEHFAGLLTAAHPMGYQRVDVQPVKRAVDCNGDRAEPGYDFKCASLEEIDDVYLIGVNDGEDGPAGAEYMLTLLKQGKSVHIIPSLLDTRLFRQSLGDIAGIPVLSVSKGELTPIQAAVKRTIDFIVSALLLLVLSPVMGAIAVVVKFTSPGPVLFRQKRLGLNGERFTLYKFRTMRADAEQILKDSPSLYDKYLENNFKLPKGEDPRIAPLGRFLRATSLDEMPQLFNVFIGEMSLVGPRPIVPHEAVQYGDSAMLFMSAKPGMTGHWQVNGRSEIAEYQKRVELDLEYIRDQSIGKDLEILLRTVPAVLWRKGAN
;
A
#
# COMPACT_ATOMS: atom_id res chain seq x y z
N MET A 1 8.40 -35.17 -12.44
CA MET A 1 9.01 -33.95 -11.88
C MET A 1 8.01 -32.80 -11.87
N LEU A 2 6.72 -33.05 -11.58
CA LEU A 2 5.60 -32.10 -11.67
C LEU A 2 4.63 -32.21 -10.47
N GLU A 3 5.15 -32.51 -9.27
CA GLU A 3 4.29 -32.76 -8.09
C GLU A 3 4.77 -32.12 -6.78
N ARG A 4 5.55 -31.03 -6.86
CA ARG A 4 6.09 -30.35 -5.66
C ARG A 4 5.64 -28.90 -5.43
N ASP A 5 4.67 -28.39 -6.20
CA ASP A 5 4.30 -26.96 -6.16
C ASP A 5 2.88 -26.67 -5.63
N ARG A 6 2.38 -27.50 -4.71
CA ARG A 6 1.07 -27.25 -4.06
C ARG A 6 1.15 -26.94 -2.55
N ARG A 7 2.24 -26.37 -2.06
CA ARG A 7 2.35 -25.92 -0.65
C ARG A 7 2.98 -24.53 -0.50
N SER A 8 2.60 -23.58 -1.33
CA SER A 8 2.73 -22.15 -0.97
C SER A 8 1.38 -21.67 -0.44
N GLY A 9 0.91 -22.26 0.63
CA GLY A 9 -0.07 -21.62 1.50
C GLY A 9 0.59 -20.32 1.97
N ALA A 10 -0.05 -19.18 1.70
CA ALA A 10 0.35 -17.86 2.17
C ALA A 10 0.54 -17.94 3.69
N THR A 11 1.76 -18.23 4.13
CA THR A 11 2.13 -18.11 5.54
C THR A 11 2.08 -16.62 5.82
N LEU A 12 1.02 -16.17 6.49
CA LEU A 12 0.88 -14.83 7.00
C LEU A 12 2.18 -14.48 7.72
N ASN A 13 2.87 -13.44 7.23
CA ASN A 13 4.08 -12.95 7.86
C ASN A 13 3.79 -12.76 9.36
N PRO A 14 4.59 -13.32 10.29
CA PRO A 14 4.33 -13.27 11.73
C PRO A 14 4.11 -11.84 12.27
N GLN A 15 4.70 -10.83 11.62
CA GLN A 15 4.48 -9.42 11.95
C GLN A 15 3.04 -8.98 11.65
N ASN A 16 2.48 -9.41 10.53
CA ASN A 16 1.14 -9.05 10.11
C ASN A 16 0.06 -9.69 11.01
N SER A 17 0.26 -10.95 11.40
CA SER A 17 -0.64 -11.65 12.32
C SER A 17 -0.68 -10.96 13.69
N ARG A 18 0.46 -10.42 14.14
CA ARG A 18 0.55 -9.69 15.38
C ARG A 18 -0.18 -8.35 15.33
N GLU A 19 0.00 -7.54 14.25
CA GLU A 19 -0.71 -6.27 14.09
C GLU A 19 -2.23 -6.47 14.10
N VAL A 20 -2.72 -7.52 13.44
CA VAL A 20 -4.14 -7.87 13.44
C VAL A 20 -4.61 -8.20 14.85
N ALA A 21 -3.86 -9.04 15.58
CA ALA A 21 -4.21 -9.42 16.95
C ALA A 21 -4.26 -8.20 17.90
N GLU A 22 -3.32 -7.27 17.76
CA GLU A 22 -3.29 -6.05 18.58
C GLU A 22 -4.47 -5.11 18.28
N ARG A 23 -4.89 -4.99 17.01
CA ARG A 23 -6.08 -4.21 16.64
C ARG A 23 -7.37 -4.82 17.15
N ILE A 24 -7.49 -6.14 17.09
CA ILE A 24 -8.64 -6.86 17.67
C ILE A 24 -8.67 -6.63 19.18
N ALA A 25 -7.52 -6.73 19.86
CA ALA A 25 -7.44 -6.50 21.29
C ALA A 25 -7.83 -5.07 21.69
N ASP A 26 -7.46 -4.04 20.92
CA ASP A 26 -7.91 -2.68 21.17
C ASP A 26 -9.41 -2.49 20.90
N ALA A 27 -9.96 -3.13 19.86
CA ALA A 27 -11.41 -3.13 19.64
C ALA A 27 -12.17 -3.75 20.84
N VAL A 28 -11.61 -4.82 21.42
CA VAL A 28 -12.14 -5.40 22.66
C VAL A 28 -12.02 -4.42 23.84
N CYS A 29 -10.90 -3.68 23.97
CA CYS A 29 -10.78 -2.65 24.99
C CYS A 29 -11.83 -1.54 24.84
N ILE A 30 -12.13 -1.11 23.62
CA ILE A 30 -13.19 -0.13 23.34
C ILE A 30 -14.56 -0.69 23.75
N PHE A 31 -14.84 -1.96 23.39
CA PHE A 31 -16.07 -2.62 23.79
C PHE A 31 -16.21 -2.75 25.34
N VAL A 32 -15.15 -3.15 26.02
CA VAL A 32 -15.11 -3.20 27.49
C VAL A 32 -15.29 -1.80 28.09
N GLY A 33 -14.65 -0.79 27.52
CA GLY A 33 -14.85 0.61 27.93
C GLY A 33 -16.29 1.07 27.80
N TYR A 34 -17.00 0.62 26.75
CA TYR A 34 -18.43 0.84 26.59
C TYR A 34 -19.24 0.20 27.72
N LEU A 35 -18.96 -1.06 28.08
CA LEU A 35 -19.63 -1.74 29.18
C LEU A 35 -19.36 -1.04 30.51
N VAL A 36 -18.12 -0.66 30.79
CA VAL A 36 -17.75 0.07 32.02
C VAL A 36 -18.49 1.40 32.11
N ALA A 37 -18.58 2.15 31.01
CA ALA A 37 -19.33 3.41 30.98
C ALA A 37 -20.83 3.19 31.23
N THR A 38 -21.39 2.11 30.71
CA THR A 38 -22.79 1.72 30.94
C THR A 38 -23.04 1.47 32.43
N GLU A 39 -22.16 0.67 33.07
CA GLU A 39 -22.28 0.36 34.52
C GLU A 39 -22.11 1.61 35.38
N ILE A 40 -21.15 2.49 35.06
CA ILE A 40 -20.95 3.75 35.81
C ILE A 40 -22.21 4.63 35.73
N VAL A 41 -22.78 4.79 34.54
CA VAL A 41 -23.96 5.63 34.35
C VAL A 41 -25.19 5.01 35.03
N LEU A 42 -25.36 3.69 34.98
CA LEU A 42 -26.42 2.98 35.69
C LEU A 42 -26.25 3.15 37.20
N ALA A 43 -25.07 2.97 37.74
CA ALA A 43 -24.79 3.14 39.17
C ALA A 43 -25.05 4.58 39.65
N MET A 44 -24.71 5.59 38.85
CA MET A 44 -24.94 7.00 39.19
C MET A 44 -26.41 7.41 39.14
N HIS A 45 -27.20 6.72 38.32
CA HIS A 45 -28.64 7.04 38.13
C HIS A 45 -29.56 6.02 38.82
N TRP A 46 -29.05 5.22 39.77
CA TRP A 46 -29.85 4.29 40.56
C TRP A 46 -30.96 5.05 41.27
N GLY A 47 -32.23 4.90 40.79
CA GLY A 47 -33.41 5.59 41.29
C GLY A 47 -34.01 6.67 40.37
N ARG A 48 -33.38 7.04 39.27
CA ARG A 48 -33.95 7.92 38.22
C ARG A 48 -34.11 7.16 36.90
N ILE A 49 -35.10 6.25 36.87
CA ILE A 49 -35.50 5.61 35.60
C ILE A 49 -36.13 6.70 34.74
N ARG A 50 -35.42 7.15 33.69
CA ARG A 50 -36.04 7.92 32.64
C ARG A 50 -36.94 6.99 31.85
N VAL A 51 -38.26 7.10 32.08
CA VAL A 51 -39.24 6.49 31.22
C VAL A 51 -39.17 7.20 29.87
N PHE A 52 -38.69 6.50 28.83
CA PHE A 52 -38.71 7.04 27.47
C PHE A 52 -40.15 7.02 26.98
N PRO A 53 -40.77 8.16 26.59
CA PRO A 53 -42.10 8.16 26.02
C PRO A 53 -42.06 7.46 24.66
N ASN A 54 -43.00 6.58 24.45
CA ASN A 54 -43.38 5.89 23.20
C ASN A 54 -42.27 5.76 22.12
N GLY A 55 -41.56 4.62 22.10
CA GLY A 55 -40.58 4.28 21.05
C GLY A 55 -39.14 4.81 21.24
N GLY A 56 -38.89 5.70 22.18
CA GLY A 56 -37.57 6.29 22.41
C GLY A 56 -36.49 5.32 22.88
N ALA A 57 -36.89 4.19 23.50
CA ALA A 57 -35.93 3.20 23.98
C ALA A 57 -35.18 2.49 22.84
N SER A 58 -35.84 2.14 21.74
CA SER A 58 -35.24 1.51 20.59
C SER A 58 -34.31 2.48 19.81
N GLN A 59 -34.71 3.74 19.71
CA GLN A 59 -33.91 4.79 19.10
C GLN A 59 -32.64 5.13 19.95
N ALA A 60 -32.82 5.20 21.27
CA ALA A 60 -31.68 5.37 22.18
C ALA A 60 -30.68 4.21 22.03
N GLN A 61 -31.15 2.96 22.07
CA GLN A 61 -30.33 1.78 21.91
C GLN A 61 -29.57 1.79 20.56
N SER A 62 -30.25 2.20 19.47
CA SER A 62 -29.57 2.30 18.15
C SER A 62 -28.46 3.35 18.14
N GLN A 63 -28.63 4.52 18.80
CA GLN A 63 -27.61 5.54 18.88
C GLN A 63 -26.38 5.11 19.71
N TYR A 64 -26.59 4.41 20.83
CA TYR A 64 -25.48 3.86 21.62
C TYR A 64 -24.72 2.79 20.85
N SER A 65 -25.41 1.90 20.12
CA SER A 65 -24.76 0.90 19.26
C SER A 65 -24.02 1.55 18.10
N ALA A 66 -24.59 2.57 17.48
CA ALA A 66 -23.95 3.32 16.42
C ALA A 66 -22.67 4.04 16.89
N LEU A 67 -22.69 4.62 18.11
CA LEU A 67 -21.49 5.20 18.72
C LEU A 67 -20.38 4.17 18.90
N LEU A 68 -20.70 2.98 19.41
CA LEU A 68 -19.73 1.91 19.60
C LEU A 68 -19.10 1.48 18.27
N ILE A 69 -19.91 1.23 17.25
CA ILE A 69 -19.43 0.84 15.91
C ILE A 69 -18.53 1.95 15.35
N LEU A 70 -18.97 3.19 15.43
CA LEU A 70 -18.22 4.33 14.94
C LEU A 70 -16.88 4.49 15.67
N ALA A 71 -16.87 4.32 17.00
CA ALA A 71 -15.66 4.39 17.80
C ALA A 71 -14.65 3.29 17.43
N ILE A 72 -15.11 2.05 17.19
CA ILE A 72 -14.26 0.95 16.74
C ILE A 72 -13.72 1.23 15.33
N LEU A 73 -14.59 1.61 14.38
CA LEU A 73 -14.18 1.88 13.01
C LEU A 73 -13.19 3.06 12.93
N SER A 74 -13.47 4.14 13.66
CA SER A 74 -12.55 5.30 13.70
C SER A 74 -11.21 4.96 14.32
N TRP A 75 -11.18 4.11 15.35
CA TRP A 75 -9.92 3.60 15.93
C TRP A 75 -9.12 2.76 14.94
N LEU A 76 -9.78 1.81 14.27
CA LEU A 76 -9.13 0.94 13.28
C LEU A 76 -8.57 1.74 12.09
N THR A 77 -9.33 2.71 11.59
CA THR A 77 -8.85 3.57 10.49
C THR A 77 -7.71 4.49 10.93
N LEU A 78 -7.81 5.11 12.10
CA LEU A 78 -6.78 6.00 12.62
C LEU A 78 -5.47 5.26 12.89
N THR A 79 -5.54 4.08 13.51
CA THR A 79 -4.34 3.26 13.77
C THR A 79 -3.73 2.68 12.51
N ALA A 80 -4.53 2.46 11.44
CA ALA A 80 -4.02 2.13 10.12
C ALA A 80 -3.26 3.30 9.49
N TYR A 81 -3.76 4.52 9.68
CA TYR A 81 -3.13 5.74 9.15
C TYR A 81 -1.85 6.12 9.90
N THR A 82 -1.84 5.99 11.23
CA THR A 82 -0.71 6.40 12.09
C THR A 82 0.38 5.33 12.24
N ASP A 83 0.23 4.17 11.59
CA ASP A 83 1.15 3.02 11.73
C ASP A 83 1.47 2.66 13.20
N THR A 84 0.49 2.84 14.10
CA THR A 84 0.66 2.71 15.55
C THR A 84 1.12 1.30 15.98
N TYR A 85 0.78 0.27 15.19
CA TYR A 85 1.12 -1.14 15.50
C TYR A 85 2.32 -1.66 14.73
N ARG A 86 2.92 -0.84 13.86
CA ARG A 86 4.16 -1.24 13.17
C ARG A 86 5.23 -1.61 14.19
N SER A 87 5.99 -2.63 13.90
CA SER A 87 7.03 -3.13 14.81
C SER A 87 8.13 -2.07 14.99
N HIS A 88 8.02 -1.27 16.05
CA HIS A 88 9.03 -0.28 16.44
C HIS A 88 10.03 -0.90 17.43
N ARG A 89 10.68 -1.98 16.99
CA ARG A 89 11.56 -2.77 17.84
C ARG A 89 12.76 -1.96 18.37
N THR A 90 13.16 -0.99 17.56
CA THR A 90 14.33 -0.13 17.80
C THR A 90 14.00 1.23 18.42
N GLU A 91 12.70 1.59 18.51
CA GLU A 91 12.29 2.90 19.00
C GLU A 91 12.34 3.00 20.54
N ARG A 92 12.68 4.20 21.02
CA ARG A 92 12.66 4.52 22.47
C ARG A 92 11.22 4.50 23.00
N LEU A 93 11.05 4.02 24.24
CA LEU A 93 9.73 3.94 24.89
C LEU A 93 8.98 5.27 24.87
N ASN A 94 9.68 6.36 25.12
CA ASN A 94 9.09 7.71 25.17
C ASN A 94 8.44 8.11 23.82
N PHE A 95 9.02 7.69 22.69
CA PHE A 95 8.48 7.97 21.38
C PHE A 95 7.19 7.17 21.11
N LEU A 96 7.19 5.89 21.50
CA LEU A 96 6.01 5.02 21.38
C LEU A 96 4.84 5.54 22.23
N VAL A 97 5.13 5.92 23.50
CA VAL A 97 4.11 6.48 24.40
C VAL A 97 3.56 7.79 23.86
N ARG A 98 4.42 8.69 23.36
CA ARG A 98 3.98 9.97 22.79
C ARG A 98 3.07 9.75 21.57
N ARG A 99 3.44 8.85 20.66
CA ARG A 99 2.63 8.51 19.48
C ARG A 99 1.27 7.93 19.89
N LEU A 100 1.26 7.01 20.86
CA LEU A 100 0.03 6.43 21.38
C LEU A 100 -0.90 7.49 21.97
N ILE A 101 -0.38 8.38 22.81
CA ILE A 101 -1.17 9.46 23.42
C ILE A 101 -1.74 10.38 22.33
N GLN A 102 -0.94 10.76 21.33
CA GLN A 102 -1.43 11.56 20.20
C GLN A 102 -2.56 10.88 19.46
N THR A 103 -2.41 9.57 19.14
CA THR A 103 -3.45 8.79 18.46
C THR A 103 -4.73 8.71 19.28
N LEU A 104 -4.63 8.48 20.60
CA LEU A 104 -5.77 8.46 21.51
C LEU A 104 -6.50 9.81 21.60
N LEU A 105 -5.77 10.92 21.64
CA LEU A 105 -6.35 12.26 21.67
C LEU A 105 -7.09 12.58 20.36
N ILE A 106 -6.50 12.26 19.22
CA ILE A 106 -7.17 12.44 17.90
C ILE A 106 -8.42 11.58 17.84
N TRP A 107 -8.34 10.32 18.27
CA TRP A 107 -9.50 9.41 18.30
C TRP A 107 -10.63 9.93 19.18
N ALA A 108 -10.31 10.43 20.38
CA ALA A 108 -11.29 11.03 21.27
C ALA A 108 -11.98 12.25 20.61
N LEU A 109 -11.19 13.12 19.98
CA LEU A 109 -11.72 14.28 19.26
C LEU A 109 -12.64 13.88 18.10
N VAL A 110 -12.24 12.89 17.29
CA VAL A 110 -13.04 12.36 16.18
C VAL A 110 -14.35 11.76 16.69
N THR A 111 -14.28 10.98 17.77
CA THR A 111 -15.49 10.37 18.38
C THR A 111 -16.44 11.42 18.90
N ILE A 112 -15.95 12.44 19.59
CA ILE A 112 -16.77 13.57 20.07
C ILE A 112 -17.38 14.34 18.89
N ALA A 113 -16.57 14.71 17.91
CA ALA A 113 -17.03 15.47 16.73
C ALA A 113 -18.13 14.71 15.97
N ALA A 114 -17.99 13.38 15.86
CA ALA A 114 -18.99 12.54 15.21
C ALA A 114 -20.32 12.50 15.96
N THR A 115 -20.32 12.49 17.30
CA THR A 115 -21.57 12.56 18.09
C THR A 115 -22.34 13.86 17.82
N PHE A 116 -21.65 14.97 17.64
CA PHE A 116 -22.27 16.25 17.28
C PHE A 116 -22.75 16.28 15.83
N ALA A 117 -21.93 15.81 14.89
CA ALA A 117 -22.26 15.83 13.47
C ALA A 117 -23.47 14.94 13.14
N LEU A 118 -23.60 13.78 13.79
CA LEU A 118 -24.70 12.85 13.60
C LEU A 118 -25.94 13.17 14.43
N LYS A 119 -25.92 14.28 15.20
CA LYS A 119 -27.04 14.76 16.02
C LYS A 119 -27.65 13.66 16.90
N PHE A 120 -26.79 12.96 17.67
CA PHE A 120 -27.25 11.94 18.60
C PHE A 120 -27.99 12.58 19.78
N GLU A 121 -29.32 12.71 19.67
CA GLU A 121 -30.18 13.43 20.64
C GLU A 121 -30.38 12.64 21.94
N TYR A 122 -30.43 11.31 21.86
CA TYR A 122 -30.69 10.43 23.00
C TYR A 122 -29.37 10.01 23.72
N LEU A 123 -28.21 10.39 23.21
CA LEU A 123 -26.93 10.01 23.79
C LEU A 123 -26.56 10.90 24.99
N SER A 124 -26.32 10.29 26.14
CA SER A 124 -25.87 11.03 27.33
C SER A 124 -24.43 11.55 27.14
N ARG A 125 -24.23 12.86 27.35
CA ARG A 125 -22.89 13.48 27.32
C ARG A 125 -21.96 12.87 28.35
N GLN A 126 -22.48 12.56 29.54
CA GLN A 126 -21.70 11.90 30.61
C GLN A 126 -21.24 10.51 30.17
N PHE A 127 -22.15 9.73 29.56
CA PHE A 127 -21.81 8.42 29.01
C PHE A 127 -20.65 8.52 27.99
N THR A 128 -20.72 9.46 27.05
CA THR A 128 -19.68 9.65 26.03
C THR A 128 -18.33 9.95 26.67
N VAL A 129 -18.28 10.79 27.70
CA VAL A 129 -17.04 11.12 28.43
C VAL A 129 -16.48 9.89 29.15
N TYR A 130 -17.32 9.16 29.89
CA TYR A 130 -16.87 7.94 30.60
C TYR A 130 -16.45 6.84 29.64
N PHE A 131 -17.17 6.68 28.53
CA PHE A 131 -16.82 5.72 27.49
C PHE A 131 -15.44 5.99 26.89
N ILE A 132 -15.19 7.24 26.46
CA ILE A 132 -13.91 7.64 25.90
C ILE A 132 -12.78 7.47 26.94
N ALA A 133 -12.99 7.96 28.16
CA ALA A 133 -11.99 7.86 29.23
C ALA A 133 -11.64 6.41 29.58
N ALA A 134 -12.66 5.57 29.79
CA ALA A 134 -12.45 4.15 30.08
C ALA A 134 -11.72 3.42 28.94
N SER A 135 -12.12 3.66 27.71
CA SER A 135 -11.48 3.07 26.53
C SER A 135 -10.02 3.50 26.40
N MET A 136 -9.73 4.80 26.57
CA MET A 136 -8.36 5.33 26.53
C MET A 136 -7.47 4.69 27.60
N VAL A 137 -7.96 4.57 28.83
CA VAL A 137 -7.22 3.95 29.95
C VAL A 137 -6.95 2.47 29.62
N LEU A 138 -7.95 1.73 29.18
CA LEU A 138 -7.80 0.31 28.85
C LEU A 138 -6.81 0.07 27.71
N ILE A 139 -6.90 0.85 26.64
CA ILE A 139 -5.96 0.77 25.52
C ILE A 139 -4.55 1.10 25.97
N LEU A 140 -4.37 2.18 26.76
CA LEU A 140 -3.07 2.59 27.27
C LEU A 140 -2.44 1.48 28.15
N PHE A 141 -3.19 0.94 29.10
CA PHE A 141 -2.74 -0.15 29.94
C PHE A 141 -2.39 -1.41 29.14
N ARG A 142 -3.25 -1.79 28.21
CA ARG A 142 -3.01 -2.96 27.36
C ARG A 142 -1.73 -2.77 26.53
N GLN A 143 -1.57 -1.65 25.84
CA GLN A 143 -0.41 -1.42 25.00
C GLN A 143 0.89 -1.30 25.79
N LEU A 144 0.87 -0.56 26.92
CA LEU A 144 2.02 -0.48 27.81
C LEU A 144 2.38 -1.86 28.37
N GLY A 145 1.37 -2.64 28.78
CA GLY A 145 1.54 -4.02 29.24
C GLY A 145 2.16 -4.91 28.16
N THR A 146 1.68 -4.82 26.91
CA THR A 146 2.25 -5.57 25.78
C THR A 146 3.73 -5.22 25.58
N VAL A 147 4.08 -3.92 25.60
CA VAL A 147 5.48 -3.47 25.45
C VAL A 147 6.35 -4.01 26.59
N LEU A 148 5.88 -3.93 27.83
CA LEU A 148 6.63 -4.41 29.01
C LEU A 148 6.80 -5.94 28.99
N VAL A 149 5.74 -6.69 28.69
CA VAL A 149 5.79 -8.15 28.55
C VAL A 149 6.75 -8.57 27.44
N LEU A 150 6.67 -7.93 26.28
CA LEU A 150 7.58 -8.24 25.18
C LEU A 150 9.04 -7.91 25.51
N ARG A 151 9.30 -6.82 26.24
CA ARG A 151 10.66 -6.50 26.74
C ARG A 151 11.14 -7.54 27.75
N SER A 152 10.26 -7.98 28.64
CA SER A 152 10.59 -9.03 29.62
C SER A 152 10.85 -10.37 28.92
N LEU A 153 10.01 -10.77 27.99
CA LEU A 153 10.18 -12.01 27.21
C LEU A 153 11.44 -11.98 26.34
N ARG A 154 11.81 -10.82 25.79
CA ARG A 154 13.08 -10.63 25.05
C ARG A 154 14.29 -10.83 25.97
N ARG A 155 14.21 -10.38 27.23
CA ARG A 155 15.27 -10.65 28.25
C ARG A 155 15.37 -12.13 28.60
N SER A 156 14.30 -12.90 28.46
CA SER A 156 14.22 -14.33 28.83
C SER A 156 14.51 -15.30 27.67
N ALA A 157 15.23 -14.86 26.64
CA ALA A 157 15.79 -15.72 25.56
C ALA A 157 14.78 -16.50 24.67
N HIS A 158 13.47 -16.24 24.71
CA HIS A 158 12.49 -17.07 24.02
C HIS A 158 12.13 -16.65 22.58
N LYS A 159 12.55 -15.48 22.07
CA LYS A 159 12.36 -15.06 20.67
C LYS A 159 13.48 -14.12 20.21
N TRP A 160 14.66 -14.67 20.08
CA TRP A 160 15.81 -13.94 19.58
C TRP A 160 15.80 -14.01 18.04
N ARG A 161 16.21 -12.92 17.41
CA ARG A 161 16.42 -12.86 15.96
C ARG A 161 17.90 -12.96 15.65
N THR A 162 18.18 -13.38 14.44
CA THR A 162 19.52 -13.36 13.86
C THR A 162 19.66 -12.14 12.97
N ALA A 163 20.78 -11.44 13.11
CA ALA A 163 21.12 -10.30 12.27
C ALA A 163 22.46 -10.54 11.58
N VAL A 164 22.60 -9.98 10.39
CA VAL A 164 23.90 -9.89 9.72
C VAL A 164 24.24 -8.43 9.45
N VAL A 165 25.49 -8.06 9.70
CA VAL A 165 26.05 -6.75 9.39
C VAL A 165 27.00 -6.92 8.21
N ILE A 166 26.73 -6.23 7.13
CA ILE A 166 27.46 -6.30 5.87
C ILE A 166 28.03 -4.90 5.56
N GLY A 167 29.31 -4.79 5.28
CA GLY A 167 29.92 -3.49 4.94
C GLY A 167 31.36 -3.61 4.48
N ASP A 168 31.87 -2.53 3.90
CA ASP A 168 33.21 -2.45 3.31
C ASP A 168 34.32 -2.43 4.37
N ASP A 169 34.06 -1.81 5.53
CA ASP A 169 35.02 -1.69 6.63
C ASP A 169 34.67 -2.65 7.77
N GLN A 170 35.51 -3.66 7.95
CA GLN A 170 35.33 -4.69 8.97
C GLN A 170 35.31 -4.10 10.39
N ALA A 171 36.14 -3.11 10.69
CA ALA A 171 36.20 -2.50 12.03
C ALA A 171 34.90 -1.77 12.38
N THR A 172 34.31 -1.04 11.43
CA THR A 172 33.02 -0.37 11.58
C THR A 172 31.89 -1.38 11.72
N CYS A 173 31.91 -2.46 10.95
CA CYS A 173 30.93 -3.54 11.05
C CYS A 173 30.97 -4.26 12.40
N GLU A 174 32.17 -4.60 12.90
CA GLU A 174 32.36 -5.23 14.23
C GLU A 174 31.93 -4.30 15.37
N HIS A 175 32.28 -3.01 15.27
CA HIS A 175 31.84 -2.02 16.26
C HIS A 175 30.31 -1.94 16.31
N PHE A 176 29.65 -1.86 15.14
CA PHE A 176 28.19 -1.81 15.06
C PHE A 176 27.53 -3.11 15.55
N ALA A 177 28.09 -4.28 15.19
CA ALA A 177 27.65 -5.56 15.71
C ALA A 177 27.77 -5.64 17.23
N GLY A 178 28.84 -5.08 17.79
CA GLY A 178 29.03 -4.93 19.24
C GLY A 178 27.95 -4.06 19.89
N LEU A 179 27.55 -2.97 19.23
CA LEU A 179 26.45 -2.12 19.70
C LEU A 179 25.10 -2.86 19.66
N LEU A 180 24.82 -3.63 18.61
CA LEU A 180 23.61 -4.44 18.51
C LEU A 180 23.52 -5.51 19.60
N THR A 181 24.64 -6.17 19.90
CA THR A 181 24.71 -7.20 20.97
C THR A 181 24.67 -6.61 22.35
N ALA A 182 25.35 -5.47 22.59
CA ALA A 182 25.33 -4.75 23.88
C ALA A 182 23.95 -4.16 24.20
N ALA A 183 23.18 -3.81 23.19
CA ALA A 183 21.80 -3.32 23.33
C ALA A 183 20.81 -4.49 23.58
N HIS A 184 20.97 -5.21 24.67
CA HIS A 184 20.09 -6.30 25.10
C HIS A 184 18.57 -6.10 24.87
N PRO A 185 18.02 -4.89 24.89
CA PRO A 185 16.60 -4.67 24.62
C PRO A 185 16.18 -4.99 23.17
N MET A 186 17.11 -5.07 22.22
CA MET A 186 16.81 -5.34 20.81
C MET A 186 16.55 -6.83 20.52
N GLY A 187 17.03 -7.74 21.38
CA GLY A 187 16.74 -9.18 21.33
C GLY A 187 17.34 -9.87 20.12
N TYR A 188 18.63 -9.60 19.81
CA TYR A 188 19.41 -10.40 18.88
C TYR A 188 20.16 -11.49 19.61
N GLN A 189 20.05 -12.73 19.12
CA GLN A 189 20.77 -13.89 19.63
C GLN A 189 22.16 -13.98 19.01
N ARG A 190 22.22 -13.70 17.73
CA ARG A 190 23.42 -13.80 16.91
C ARG A 190 23.50 -12.61 15.97
N VAL A 191 24.63 -11.98 15.94
CA VAL A 191 24.97 -10.91 14.99
C VAL A 191 26.24 -11.35 14.27
N ASP A 192 26.10 -11.74 13.02
CA ASP A 192 27.24 -12.11 12.17
C ASP A 192 27.75 -10.90 11.43
N VAL A 193 29.06 -10.77 11.32
CA VAL A 193 29.71 -9.72 10.53
C VAL A 193 30.28 -10.34 9.27
N GLN A 194 29.93 -9.77 8.12
CA GLN A 194 30.43 -10.24 6.84
C GLN A 194 31.04 -9.06 6.09
N PRO A 195 32.38 -9.07 5.91
CA PRO A 195 33.02 -8.08 5.05
C PRO A 195 32.62 -8.34 3.59
N VAL A 196 32.25 -7.26 2.88
CA VAL A 196 32.04 -7.30 1.45
C VAL A 196 33.39 -7.50 0.80
N LYS A 197 33.62 -8.66 0.18
CA LYS A 197 34.77 -8.84 -0.70
C LYS A 197 34.41 -8.33 -2.08
N ARG A 198 35.10 -7.31 -2.57
CA ARG A 198 35.05 -6.96 -3.99
C ARG A 198 35.52 -8.19 -4.77
N ALA A 199 34.75 -8.64 -5.74
CA ALA A 199 35.14 -9.72 -6.63
C ALA A 199 36.40 -9.24 -7.40
N VAL A 200 37.56 -9.78 -7.03
CA VAL A 200 38.80 -9.63 -7.76
C VAL A 200 38.98 -10.91 -8.55
N ASP A 201 39.07 -10.81 -9.87
CA ASP A 201 39.34 -11.96 -10.73
C ASP A 201 40.71 -12.55 -10.43
N CYS A 202 40.89 -13.86 -10.63
CA CYS A 202 42.13 -14.60 -10.33
C CYS A 202 43.37 -14.08 -11.09
N ASN A 203 43.17 -13.19 -12.07
CA ASN A 203 44.25 -12.57 -12.85
C ASN A 203 44.60 -11.13 -12.43
N GLY A 204 43.97 -10.58 -11.36
CA GLY A 204 44.27 -9.22 -10.90
C GLY A 204 43.59 -8.13 -11.71
N ASP A 205 42.89 -8.46 -12.77
CA ASP A 205 42.01 -7.52 -13.49
C ASP A 205 40.70 -7.35 -12.74
N ARG A 206 40.17 -6.12 -12.72
CA ARG A 206 38.89 -5.80 -12.11
C ARG A 206 37.81 -6.63 -12.82
N ALA A 207 37.32 -7.69 -12.17
CA ALA A 207 36.09 -8.35 -12.58
C ALA A 207 34.97 -7.30 -12.62
N GLU A 208 33.94 -7.57 -13.42
CA GLU A 208 32.74 -6.71 -13.44
C GLU A 208 32.32 -6.37 -12.01
N PRO A 209 31.98 -5.10 -11.72
CA PRO A 209 31.65 -4.68 -10.38
C PRO A 209 30.43 -5.48 -9.87
N GLY A 210 30.69 -6.44 -9.00
CA GLY A 210 29.72 -7.30 -8.39
C GLY A 210 30.12 -7.65 -6.97
N TYR A 211 29.24 -7.43 -6.03
CA TYR A 211 29.42 -7.94 -4.67
C TYR A 211 29.16 -9.45 -4.68
N ASP A 212 30.18 -10.27 -4.35
CA ASP A 212 29.96 -11.71 -4.15
C ASP A 212 29.33 -11.96 -2.78
N PHE A 213 28.01 -11.95 -2.78
CA PHE A 213 27.18 -12.23 -1.61
C PHE A 213 26.96 -13.75 -1.40
N LYS A 214 27.85 -14.60 -1.86
CA LYS A 214 27.83 -16.06 -1.57
C LYS A 214 28.17 -16.33 -0.11
N CYS A 215 27.33 -15.82 0.77
CA CYS A 215 27.49 -16.02 2.20
C CYS A 215 26.36 -16.83 2.76
N ALA A 216 26.71 -17.67 3.75
CA ALA A 216 25.91 -18.49 4.67
C ALA A 216 24.40 -18.46 4.45
N SER A 217 23.75 -19.58 4.59
CA SER A 217 22.29 -19.77 4.47
C SER A 217 21.53 -18.56 5.06
N LEU A 218 21.17 -17.60 4.20
CA LEU A 218 20.33 -16.43 4.57
C LEU A 218 18.96 -16.85 5.13
N GLU A 219 18.64 -18.14 5.06
CA GLU A 219 17.35 -18.67 5.52
C GLU A 219 17.11 -18.41 7.01
N GLU A 220 18.15 -18.40 7.83
CA GLU A 220 18.06 -18.20 9.29
C GLU A 220 18.21 -16.72 9.73
N ILE A 221 18.45 -15.79 8.79
CA ILE A 221 18.68 -14.38 9.10
C ILE A 221 17.35 -13.61 9.00
N ASP A 222 17.03 -12.84 10.03
CA ASP A 222 15.82 -12.01 10.07
C ASP A 222 16.08 -10.57 9.59
N ASP A 223 17.19 -9.97 10.06
CA ASP A 223 17.51 -8.57 9.84
C ASP A 223 18.90 -8.43 9.19
N VAL A 224 18.99 -7.61 8.14
CA VAL A 224 20.25 -7.33 7.42
C VAL A 224 20.60 -5.85 7.56
N TYR A 225 21.80 -5.55 8.05
CA TYR A 225 22.34 -4.21 8.18
C TYR A 225 23.43 -3.98 7.16
N LEU A 226 23.23 -2.98 6.31
CA LEU A 226 24.19 -2.57 5.28
C LEU A 226 24.90 -1.29 5.73
N ILE A 227 26.24 -1.31 5.83
CA ILE A 227 27.06 -0.18 6.27
C ILE A 227 28.04 0.18 5.16
N GLY A 228 28.07 1.46 4.78
CA GLY A 228 29.09 1.99 3.88
C GLY A 228 29.08 1.43 2.46
N VAL A 229 27.98 0.77 2.05
CA VAL A 229 27.82 0.30 0.67
C VAL A 229 27.67 1.54 -0.21
N ASN A 230 28.78 1.97 -0.81
CA ASN A 230 28.82 3.16 -1.67
C ASN A 230 28.32 2.84 -3.08
N ASP A 231 27.39 3.64 -3.57
CA ASP A 231 26.86 3.61 -4.95
C ASP A 231 27.85 4.13 -6.01
N GLY A 232 29.11 4.28 -5.67
CA GLY A 232 30.06 5.07 -6.46
C GLY A 232 30.38 4.57 -7.87
N GLU A 233 30.26 3.29 -8.17
CA GLU A 233 30.50 2.71 -9.51
C GLU A 233 29.63 1.45 -9.78
N ASP A 234 28.89 0.93 -8.78
CA ASP A 234 28.24 -0.39 -8.83
C ASP A 234 26.70 -0.32 -8.59
N GLY A 235 26.05 0.78 -8.93
CA GLY A 235 24.68 1.13 -8.62
C GLY A 235 23.58 0.04 -8.86
N PRO A 236 23.60 -0.76 -9.93
CA PRO A 236 22.55 -1.75 -10.18
C PRO A 236 22.64 -2.97 -9.26
N ALA A 237 23.84 -3.47 -8.93
CA ALA A 237 24.03 -4.72 -8.20
C ALA A 237 23.55 -4.65 -6.73
N GLY A 238 23.75 -3.52 -6.06
CA GLY A 238 23.29 -3.31 -4.68
C GLY A 238 21.77 -3.24 -4.57
N ALA A 239 21.10 -2.59 -5.52
CA ALA A 239 19.66 -2.49 -5.58
C ALA A 239 18.99 -3.85 -5.86
N GLU A 240 19.56 -4.65 -6.76
CA GLU A 240 19.07 -5.99 -7.09
C GLU A 240 19.20 -6.95 -5.89
N TYR A 241 20.35 -6.90 -5.20
CA TYR A 241 20.55 -7.67 -3.98
C TYR A 241 19.56 -7.28 -2.87
N MET A 242 19.36 -5.99 -2.65
CA MET A 242 18.36 -5.50 -1.68
C MET A 242 16.96 -5.97 -2.03
N LEU A 243 16.56 -5.92 -3.29
CA LEU A 243 15.28 -6.44 -3.77
C LEU A 243 15.15 -7.94 -3.52
N THR A 244 16.22 -8.69 -3.69
CA THR A 244 16.24 -10.14 -3.43
C THR A 244 16.02 -10.43 -1.94
N LEU A 245 16.68 -9.71 -1.04
CA LEU A 245 16.49 -9.83 0.41
C LEU A 245 15.05 -9.48 0.83
N LEU A 246 14.52 -8.39 0.28
CA LEU A 246 13.13 -7.95 0.55
C LEU A 246 12.10 -8.97 0.03
N LYS A 247 12.36 -9.63 -1.12
CA LYS A 247 11.50 -10.72 -1.63
C LYS A 247 11.48 -11.93 -0.71
N GLN A 248 12.60 -12.22 -0.04
CA GLN A 248 12.72 -13.30 0.93
C GLN A 248 12.08 -12.94 2.29
N GLY A 249 11.46 -11.76 2.41
CA GLY A 249 10.80 -11.32 3.64
C GLY A 249 11.76 -10.84 4.73
N LYS A 250 13.02 -10.54 4.38
CA LYS A 250 14.03 -10.03 5.31
C LYS A 250 13.82 -8.54 5.58
N SER A 251 14.15 -8.08 6.79
CA SER A 251 14.19 -6.65 7.10
C SER A 251 15.57 -6.10 6.75
N VAL A 252 15.62 -5.13 5.84
CA VAL A 252 16.89 -4.50 5.42
C VAL A 252 16.99 -3.12 6.05
N HIS A 253 18.13 -2.87 6.72
CA HIS A 253 18.46 -1.61 7.37
C HIS A 253 19.75 -1.07 6.75
N ILE A 254 19.73 0.19 6.34
CA ILE A 254 20.88 0.84 5.75
C ILE A 254 21.37 1.92 6.70
N ILE A 255 22.66 1.89 6.97
CA ILE A 255 23.37 2.98 7.66
C ILE A 255 23.92 3.89 6.56
N PRO A 256 23.44 5.15 6.49
CA PRO A 256 23.57 5.94 5.28
C PRO A 256 25.02 6.28 4.91
N SER A 257 25.37 6.00 3.64
CA SER A 257 26.37 6.72 2.91
C SER A 257 25.90 6.86 1.46
N LEU A 258 25.03 7.76 1.12
CA LEU A 258 24.71 8.20 -0.25
C LEU A 258 24.04 7.19 -1.22
N LEU A 259 23.07 6.40 -0.79
CA LEU A 259 22.22 5.65 -1.72
C LEU A 259 21.12 6.53 -2.35
N ASP A 260 20.92 6.44 -3.67
CA ASP A 260 19.74 6.97 -4.34
C ASP A 260 18.51 6.09 -4.02
N THR A 261 18.00 6.25 -2.82
CA THR A 261 16.88 5.49 -2.28
C THR A 261 15.52 6.04 -2.72
N ARG A 262 15.48 6.88 -3.78
CA ARG A 262 14.23 7.53 -4.27
C ARG A 262 13.17 6.53 -4.69
N LEU A 263 13.56 5.33 -5.07
CA LEU A 263 12.66 4.26 -5.50
C LEU A 263 11.98 3.52 -4.34
N PHE A 264 12.43 3.69 -3.10
CA PHE A 264 11.96 2.92 -1.95
C PHE A 264 11.36 3.82 -0.87
N ARG A 265 10.40 3.27 -0.12
CA ARG A 265 9.90 3.94 1.07
C ARG A 265 10.95 3.87 2.17
N GLN A 266 11.35 5.02 2.66
CA GLN A 266 12.37 5.16 3.68
C GLN A 266 11.72 5.54 5.00
N SER A 267 12.23 4.99 6.10
CA SER A 267 11.92 5.44 7.45
C SER A 267 13.20 5.58 8.25
N LEU A 268 13.42 6.77 8.80
CA LEU A 268 14.52 7.01 9.71
C LEU A 268 14.19 6.44 11.08
N GLY A 269 15.07 5.59 11.59
CA GLY A 269 15.04 5.06 12.94
C GLY A 269 16.33 5.39 13.68
N ASP A 270 16.38 5.08 14.97
CA ASP A 270 17.57 5.19 15.80
C ASP A 270 17.83 3.84 16.45
N ILE A 271 19.04 3.33 16.27
CA ILE A 271 19.52 2.12 16.93
C ILE A 271 20.70 2.51 17.82
N ALA A 272 20.50 2.50 19.13
CA ALA A 272 21.53 2.83 20.11
C ALA A 272 22.25 4.19 19.88
N GLY A 273 21.52 5.18 19.34
CA GLY A 273 22.05 6.51 19.03
C GLY A 273 22.61 6.65 17.62
N ILE A 274 22.59 5.57 16.81
CA ILE A 274 23.01 5.58 15.39
C ILE A 274 21.78 5.73 14.51
N PRO A 275 21.70 6.75 13.63
CA PRO A 275 20.60 6.87 12.70
C PRO A 275 20.63 5.74 11.68
N VAL A 276 19.51 5.04 11.53
CA VAL A 276 19.34 3.94 10.57
C VAL A 276 18.24 4.27 9.60
N LEU A 277 18.52 4.12 8.31
CA LEU A 277 17.56 4.25 7.25
C LEU A 277 16.98 2.87 6.92
N SER A 278 15.73 2.63 7.31
CA SER A 278 15.02 1.41 6.93
C SER A 278 14.35 1.61 5.57
N VAL A 279 14.56 0.66 4.67
CA VAL A 279 14.05 0.71 3.30
C VAL A 279 13.03 -0.40 3.09
N SER A 280 11.89 -0.07 2.50
CA SER A 280 10.83 -1.03 2.18
C SER A 280 10.22 -0.73 0.81
N LYS A 281 9.59 -1.73 0.19
CA LYS A 281 8.95 -1.61 -1.13
C LYS A 281 7.76 -0.64 -1.17
N GLY A 282 7.32 -0.06 -0.05
CA GLY A 282 6.10 0.75 0.00
C GLY A 282 4.79 -0.06 -0.06
N GLU A 283 4.86 -1.38 0.10
CA GLU A 283 3.69 -2.25 0.11
C GLU A 283 2.70 -1.85 1.22
N LEU A 284 1.42 -1.94 0.91
CA LEU A 284 0.35 -1.76 1.90
C LEU A 284 0.43 -2.87 2.95
N THR A 285 0.20 -2.53 4.20
CA THR A 285 -0.02 -3.57 5.22
C THR A 285 -1.24 -4.42 4.83
N PRO A 286 -1.33 -5.69 5.26
CA PRO A 286 -2.45 -6.55 4.92
C PRO A 286 -3.82 -5.94 5.25
N ILE A 287 -3.90 -5.16 6.32
CA ILE A 287 -5.14 -4.47 6.69
C ILE A 287 -5.41 -3.32 5.71
N GLN A 288 -4.40 -2.51 5.38
CA GLN A 288 -4.56 -1.46 4.37
C GLN A 288 -4.95 -2.06 3.01
N ALA A 289 -4.34 -3.18 2.63
CA ALA A 289 -4.69 -3.91 1.42
C ALA A 289 -6.14 -4.45 1.47
N ALA A 290 -6.58 -5.00 2.59
CA ALA A 290 -7.95 -5.45 2.79
C ALA A 290 -8.95 -4.29 2.76
N VAL A 291 -8.65 -3.19 3.44
CA VAL A 291 -9.49 -1.97 3.41
C VAL A 291 -9.56 -1.40 1.99
N LYS A 292 -8.42 -1.27 1.31
CA LYS A 292 -8.38 -0.84 -0.10
C LYS A 292 -9.22 -1.76 -0.98
N ARG A 293 -9.08 -3.08 -0.84
CA ARG A 293 -9.87 -4.05 -1.60
C ARG A 293 -11.37 -3.92 -1.33
N THR A 294 -11.76 -3.69 -0.09
CA THR A 294 -13.16 -3.48 0.28
C THR A 294 -13.72 -2.21 -0.35
N ILE A 295 -12.96 -1.11 -0.32
CA ILE A 295 -13.34 0.15 -0.99
C ILE A 295 -13.46 -0.08 -2.49
N ASP A 296 -12.45 -0.69 -3.13
CA ASP A 296 -12.46 -0.99 -4.56
C ASP A 296 -13.70 -1.82 -4.94
N PHE A 297 -14.02 -2.85 -4.17
CA PHE A 297 -15.18 -3.72 -4.42
C PHE A 297 -16.50 -2.96 -4.29
N ILE A 298 -16.71 -2.25 -3.18
CA ILE A 298 -17.97 -1.53 -2.92
C ILE A 298 -18.19 -0.42 -3.95
N VAL A 299 -17.16 0.39 -4.20
CA VAL A 299 -17.27 1.52 -5.13
C VAL A 299 -17.45 1.03 -6.56
N SER A 300 -16.70 0.01 -6.99
CA SER A 300 -16.87 -0.54 -8.34
C SER A 300 -18.22 -1.21 -8.54
N ALA A 301 -18.74 -1.93 -7.52
CA ALA A 301 -20.09 -2.52 -7.57
C ALA A 301 -21.17 -1.44 -7.71
N LEU A 302 -21.08 -0.38 -6.90
CA LEU A 302 -22.01 0.75 -6.96
C LEU A 302 -21.95 1.46 -8.31
N LEU A 303 -20.73 1.75 -8.81
CA LEU A 303 -20.55 2.38 -10.12
C LEU A 303 -21.05 1.49 -11.26
N LEU A 304 -20.80 0.18 -11.23
CA LEU A 304 -21.35 -0.75 -12.21
C LEU A 304 -22.88 -0.74 -12.22
N LEU A 305 -23.50 -0.73 -11.03
CA LEU A 305 -24.95 -0.67 -10.92
C LEU A 305 -25.52 0.65 -11.48
N VAL A 306 -24.97 1.79 -11.07
CA VAL A 306 -25.45 3.12 -11.46
C VAL A 306 -25.18 3.40 -12.93
N LEU A 307 -24.02 2.98 -13.45
CA LEU A 307 -23.61 3.26 -14.83
C LEU A 307 -24.07 2.16 -15.82
N SER A 308 -24.68 1.06 -15.35
CA SER A 308 -25.13 -0.03 -16.21
C SER A 308 -26.08 0.41 -17.34
N PRO A 309 -27.06 1.33 -17.16
CA PRO A 309 -27.89 1.79 -18.25
C PRO A 309 -27.09 2.54 -19.33
N VAL A 310 -26.15 3.38 -18.89
CA VAL A 310 -25.27 4.14 -19.80
C VAL A 310 -24.35 3.17 -20.55
N MET A 311 -23.76 2.20 -19.86
CA MET A 311 -22.91 1.17 -20.47
C MET A 311 -23.70 0.34 -21.48
N GLY A 312 -24.95 -0.01 -21.15
CA GLY A 312 -25.87 -0.71 -22.09
C GLY A 312 -26.16 0.11 -23.34
N ALA A 313 -26.46 1.40 -23.19
CA ALA A 313 -26.66 2.30 -24.32
C ALA A 313 -25.42 2.41 -25.21
N ILE A 314 -24.23 2.60 -24.60
CA ILE A 314 -22.97 2.62 -25.35
C ILE A 314 -22.74 1.29 -26.08
N ALA A 315 -22.99 0.16 -25.42
CA ALA A 315 -22.85 -1.17 -26.02
C ALA A 315 -23.72 -1.35 -27.29
N VAL A 316 -24.96 -0.90 -27.19
CA VAL A 316 -25.91 -0.91 -28.33
C VAL A 316 -25.38 -0.05 -29.50
N VAL A 317 -25.00 1.21 -29.19
CA VAL A 317 -24.48 2.12 -30.23
C VAL A 317 -23.20 1.58 -30.88
N VAL A 318 -22.26 1.05 -30.10
CA VAL A 318 -21.02 0.43 -30.62
C VAL A 318 -21.33 -0.78 -31.51
N LYS A 319 -22.34 -1.59 -31.12
CA LYS A 319 -22.74 -2.77 -31.92
C LYS A 319 -23.30 -2.40 -33.29
N PHE A 320 -24.09 -1.32 -33.36
CA PHE A 320 -24.70 -0.88 -34.63
C PHE A 320 -23.75 0.00 -35.46
N THR A 321 -22.76 0.63 -34.89
CA THR A 321 -21.85 1.54 -35.61
C THR A 321 -20.75 0.79 -36.36
N SER A 322 -20.35 -0.40 -35.92
CA SER A 322 -19.31 -1.17 -36.62
C SER A 322 -19.44 -2.68 -36.37
N PRO A 323 -19.11 -3.53 -37.37
CA PRO A 323 -19.18 -4.98 -37.23
C PRO A 323 -18.14 -5.49 -36.21
N GLY A 324 -18.50 -6.54 -35.42
CA GLY A 324 -17.62 -7.21 -34.49
C GLY A 324 -18.03 -7.10 -33.00
N PRO A 325 -17.16 -7.47 -32.06
CA PRO A 325 -17.48 -7.49 -30.63
C PRO A 325 -17.57 -6.07 -30.06
N VAL A 326 -18.46 -5.85 -29.09
CA VAL A 326 -18.66 -4.57 -28.42
C VAL A 326 -17.46 -4.22 -27.53
N LEU A 327 -16.90 -5.23 -26.86
CA LEU A 327 -15.77 -5.06 -25.96
C LEU A 327 -14.46 -5.42 -26.68
N PHE A 328 -13.51 -4.55 -26.57
CA PHE A 328 -12.10 -4.82 -26.86
C PHE A 328 -11.45 -5.48 -25.65
N ARG A 329 -10.64 -6.50 -25.89
CA ARG A 329 -9.95 -7.29 -24.88
C ARG A 329 -8.45 -7.27 -25.15
N GLN A 330 -7.66 -6.94 -24.13
CA GLN A 330 -6.20 -6.89 -24.26
C GLN A 330 -5.52 -7.49 -23.04
N LYS A 331 -4.53 -8.35 -23.27
CA LYS A 331 -3.71 -8.89 -22.17
C LYS A 331 -2.78 -7.82 -21.63
N ARG A 332 -2.83 -7.64 -20.32
CA ARG A 332 -2.02 -6.68 -19.55
C ARG A 332 -1.33 -7.39 -18.40
N LEU A 333 -0.27 -6.75 -17.85
CA LEU A 333 0.39 -7.19 -16.63
C LEU A 333 -0.32 -6.59 -15.42
N GLY A 334 -0.58 -7.44 -14.44
CA GLY A 334 -1.17 -7.11 -13.14
C GLY A 334 -0.16 -7.24 -12.00
N LEU A 335 -0.68 -7.45 -10.79
CA LEU A 335 0.11 -7.68 -9.59
C LEU A 335 1.07 -8.86 -9.79
N ASN A 336 2.33 -8.70 -9.36
CA ASN A 336 3.40 -9.69 -9.48
C ASN A 336 3.67 -10.19 -10.92
N GLY A 337 3.27 -9.40 -11.93
CA GLY A 337 3.45 -9.78 -13.34
C GLY A 337 2.41 -10.76 -13.88
N GLU A 338 1.37 -11.09 -13.11
CA GLU A 338 0.28 -11.95 -13.58
C GLU A 338 -0.46 -11.31 -14.74
N ARG A 339 -0.79 -12.12 -15.76
CA ARG A 339 -1.50 -11.63 -16.95
C ARG A 339 -3.01 -11.66 -16.72
N PHE A 340 -3.65 -10.51 -16.90
CA PHE A 340 -5.11 -10.40 -16.88
C PHE A 340 -5.66 -9.84 -18.20
N THR A 341 -6.97 -9.91 -18.39
CA THR A 341 -7.66 -9.38 -19.57
C THR A 341 -8.32 -8.06 -19.24
N LEU A 342 -7.78 -6.96 -19.77
CA LEU A 342 -8.36 -5.63 -19.68
C LEU A 342 -9.56 -5.51 -20.62
N TYR A 343 -10.68 -4.97 -20.11
CA TYR A 343 -11.89 -4.72 -20.89
C TYR A 343 -12.06 -3.23 -21.19
N LYS A 344 -12.35 -2.90 -22.46
CA LYS A 344 -12.71 -1.55 -22.90
C LYS A 344 -13.84 -1.63 -23.92
N PHE A 345 -14.61 -0.56 -24.11
CA PHE A 345 -15.44 -0.47 -25.31
C PHE A 345 -14.56 -0.33 -26.53
N ARG A 346 -14.98 -0.95 -27.63
CA ARG A 346 -14.29 -0.84 -28.90
C ARG A 346 -14.43 0.57 -29.47
N THR A 347 -13.30 1.23 -29.70
CA THR A 347 -13.22 2.58 -30.27
C THR A 347 -12.59 2.60 -31.65
N MET A 348 -11.90 1.52 -32.02
CA MET A 348 -11.27 1.34 -33.33
C MET A 348 -12.15 0.50 -34.26
N ARG A 349 -11.95 0.69 -35.56
CA ARG A 349 -12.57 -0.11 -36.64
C ARG A 349 -12.08 -1.56 -36.58
N ALA A 350 -12.86 -2.47 -37.12
CA ALA A 350 -12.50 -3.90 -37.15
C ALA A 350 -11.24 -4.18 -38.01
N ASP A 351 -11.03 -3.37 -39.03
CA ASP A 351 -9.89 -3.41 -39.96
C ASP A 351 -8.68 -2.55 -39.50
N ALA A 352 -8.64 -2.11 -38.24
CA ALA A 352 -7.62 -1.19 -37.73
C ALA A 352 -6.17 -1.66 -37.92
N GLU A 353 -5.91 -2.96 -37.78
CA GLU A 353 -4.58 -3.53 -38.01
C GLU A 353 -4.22 -3.56 -39.50
N GLN A 354 -5.21 -3.83 -40.35
CA GLN A 354 -5.01 -3.84 -41.80
C GLN A 354 -4.68 -2.43 -42.31
N ILE A 355 -5.43 -1.42 -41.86
CA ILE A 355 -5.17 -0.01 -42.21
C ILE A 355 -3.71 0.38 -41.83
N LEU A 356 -3.21 -0.09 -40.73
CA LEU A 356 -1.83 0.21 -40.31
C LEU A 356 -0.79 -0.50 -41.18
N LYS A 357 -1.06 -1.78 -41.59
CA LYS A 357 -0.16 -2.56 -42.44
C LYS A 357 -0.14 -2.05 -43.88
N ASP A 358 -1.28 -1.58 -44.37
CA ASP A 358 -1.42 -1.08 -45.73
C ASP A 358 -0.80 0.32 -45.93
N SER A 359 -0.40 0.99 -44.86
CA SER A 359 0.19 2.34 -44.88
C SER A 359 1.56 2.39 -44.21
N PRO A 360 2.68 2.09 -44.91
CA PRO A 360 4.02 2.07 -44.36
C PRO A 360 4.41 3.37 -43.64
N SER A 361 4.10 4.52 -44.23
CA SER A 361 4.37 5.83 -43.62
C SER A 361 3.63 6.09 -42.30
N LEU A 362 2.43 5.49 -42.19
CA LEU A 362 1.64 5.55 -40.96
C LEU A 362 2.21 4.59 -39.91
N TYR A 363 2.71 3.45 -40.38
CA TYR A 363 3.39 2.47 -39.52
C TYR A 363 4.68 3.01 -38.93
N ASP A 364 5.51 3.69 -39.71
CA ASP A 364 6.74 4.33 -39.25
C ASP A 364 6.46 5.41 -38.21
N LYS A 365 5.51 6.32 -38.48
CA LYS A 365 5.04 7.30 -37.49
C LYS A 365 4.51 6.66 -36.21
N TYR A 366 3.85 5.51 -36.31
CA TYR A 366 3.34 4.76 -35.17
C TYR A 366 4.48 4.20 -34.29
N LEU A 367 5.56 3.69 -34.90
CA LEU A 367 6.73 3.22 -34.19
C LEU A 367 7.51 4.38 -33.56
N GLU A 368 7.77 5.46 -34.28
CA GLU A 368 8.48 6.65 -33.81
C GLU A 368 7.81 7.29 -32.60
N ASN A 369 6.46 7.28 -32.53
CA ASN A 369 5.68 7.85 -31.45
C ASN A 369 5.27 6.83 -30.37
N ASN A 370 6.13 5.84 -30.07
CA ASN A 370 5.86 4.84 -29.02
C ASN A 370 4.49 4.15 -29.17
N PHE A 371 4.23 3.61 -30.35
CA PHE A 371 3.02 2.88 -30.68
C PHE A 371 1.73 3.72 -30.57
N LYS A 372 1.82 5.02 -30.86
CA LYS A 372 0.68 5.96 -30.89
C LYS A 372 0.78 6.82 -32.15
N LEU A 373 -0.37 7.17 -32.69
CA LEU A 373 -0.45 8.18 -33.75
C LEU A 373 -0.84 9.54 -33.16
N PRO A 374 -0.42 10.67 -33.78
CA PRO A 374 -0.80 11.99 -33.37
C PRO A 374 -2.31 12.17 -33.24
N LYS A 375 -2.73 13.08 -32.37
CA LYS A 375 -4.14 13.36 -32.10
C LYS A 375 -4.84 13.85 -33.39
N GLY A 376 -5.94 13.20 -33.73
CA GLY A 376 -6.75 13.52 -34.93
C GLY A 376 -6.28 12.87 -36.21
N GLU A 377 -5.09 12.29 -36.29
CA GLU A 377 -4.51 11.67 -37.47
C GLU A 377 -4.69 10.15 -37.55
N ASP A 378 -5.27 9.53 -36.52
CA ASP A 378 -5.45 8.08 -36.48
C ASP A 378 -6.71 7.65 -37.24
N PRO A 379 -6.60 7.13 -38.50
CA PRO A 379 -7.74 6.72 -39.34
C PRO A 379 -8.43 5.47 -38.81
N ARG A 380 -7.82 4.76 -37.86
CA ARG A 380 -8.34 3.54 -37.26
C ARG A 380 -9.46 3.84 -36.24
N ILE A 381 -9.55 5.07 -35.77
CA ILE A 381 -10.53 5.47 -34.75
C ILE A 381 -11.84 5.87 -35.42
N ALA A 382 -12.92 5.13 -35.12
CA ALA A 382 -14.26 5.47 -35.57
C ALA A 382 -14.74 6.81 -34.96
N PRO A 383 -15.65 7.55 -35.63
CA PRO A 383 -16.17 8.82 -35.09
C PRO A 383 -16.73 8.71 -33.66
N LEU A 384 -17.52 7.67 -33.39
CA LEU A 384 -18.00 7.34 -32.05
C LEU A 384 -16.82 7.05 -31.08
N GLY A 385 -15.80 6.34 -31.58
CA GLY A 385 -14.61 6.02 -30.79
C GLY A 385 -13.85 7.27 -30.35
N ARG A 386 -13.80 8.33 -31.16
CA ARG A 386 -13.22 9.63 -30.78
C ARG A 386 -14.00 10.25 -29.62
N PHE A 387 -15.32 10.24 -29.67
CA PHE A 387 -16.15 10.73 -28.57
C PHE A 387 -15.94 9.93 -27.30
N LEU A 388 -15.96 8.59 -27.36
CA LEU A 388 -15.77 7.71 -26.21
C LEU A 388 -14.40 7.93 -25.56
N ARG A 389 -13.32 8.05 -26.35
CA ARG A 389 -11.97 8.35 -25.84
C ARG A 389 -11.86 9.75 -25.21
N ALA A 390 -12.44 10.76 -25.89
CA ALA A 390 -12.44 12.13 -25.38
C ALA A 390 -13.18 12.27 -24.05
N THR A 391 -14.15 11.41 -23.78
CA THR A 391 -14.93 11.38 -22.54
C THR A 391 -14.46 10.31 -21.55
N SER A 392 -13.46 9.49 -21.92
CA SER A 392 -12.98 8.32 -21.16
C SER A 392 -14.07 7.27 -20.88
N LEU A 393 -15.20 7.32 -21.58
CA LEU A 393 -16.29 6.36 -21.45
C LEU A 393 -15.90 4.98 -21.97
N ASP A 394 -14.91 4.90 -22.88
CA ASP A 394 -14.38 3.64 -23.38
C ASP A 394 -13.74 2.78 -22.28
N GLU A 395 -13.29 3.38 -21.18
CA GLU A 395 -12.65 2.70 -20.06
C GLU A 395 -13.62 2.18 -18.99
N MET A 396 -14.93 2.54 -19.06
CA MET A 396 -15.92 2.09 -18.08
C MET A 396 -15.96 0.56 -17.84
N PRO A 397 -15.79 -0.32 -18.85
CA PRO A 397 -15.78 -1.76 -18.61
C PRO A 397 -14.63 -2.24 -17.71
N GLN A 398 -13.58 -1.43 -17.47
CA GLN A 398 -12.53 -1.76 -16.51
C GLN A 398 -13.05 -1.81 -15.06
N LEU A 399 -14.18 -1.17 -14.75
CA LEU A 399 -14.85 -1.34 -13.47
C LEU A 399 -15.12 -2.81 -13.14
N PHE A 400 -15.35 -3.65 -14.14
CA PHE A 400 -15.49 -5.08 -13.96
C PHE A 400 -14.16 -5.74 -13.53
N ASN A 401 -13.03 -5.31 -14.11
CA ASN A 401 -11.70 -5.79 -13.66
C ASN A 401 -11.42 -5.39 -12.21
N VAL A 402 -11.86 -4.18 -11.80
CA VAL A 402 -11.75 -3.75 -10.39
C VAL A 402 -12.64 -4.60 -9.49
N PHE A 403 -13.89 -4.82 -9.90
CA PHE A 403 -14.86 -5.61 -9.15
C PHE A 403 -14.37 -7.03 -8.88
N ILE A 404 -13.82 -7.73 -9.89
CA ILE A 404 -13.27 -9.08 -9.71
C ILE A 404 -11.89 -9.10 -9.03
N GLY A 405 -11.19 -7.96 -8.95
CA GLY A 405 -9.95 -7.79 -8.20
C GLY A 405 -8.66 -7.92 -9.00
N GLU A 406 -8.75 -7.97 -10.33
CA GLU A 406 -7.58 -7.91 -11.22
C GLU A 406 -6.96 -6.50 -11.26
N MET A 407 -7.79 -5.47 -11.01
CA MET A 407 -7.40 -4.07 -10.93
C MET A 407 -7.87 -3.44 -9.61
N SER A 408 -7.39 -2.23 -9.35
CA SER A 408 -7.85 -1.31 -8.31
C SER A 408 -8.45 -0.06 -8.95
N LEU A 409 -9.23 0.72 -8.20
CA LEU A 409 -9.64 2.06 -8.64
C LEU A 409 -8.42 2.95 -8.85
N VAL A 410 -7.47 2.91 -7.90
CA VAL A 410 -6.23 3.70 -7.93
C VAL A 410 -5.02 2.80 -7.94
N GLY A 411 -4.12 3.05 -8.89
CA GLY A 411 -2.88 2.28 -9.04
C GLY A 411 -2.05 2.75 -10.24
N PRO A 412 -0.88 2.15 -10.48
CA PRO A 412 -0.10 2.38 -11.66
C PRO A 412 -0.87 1.94 -12.92
N ARG A 413 -0.54 2.52 -14.07
CA ARG A 413 -1.23 2.16 -15.32
C ARG A 413 -0.98 0.70 -15.70
N PRO A 414 -2.01 -0.08 -16.10
CA PRO A 414 -1.81 -1.43 -16.62
C PRO A 414 -1.01 -1.39 -17.94
N ILE A 415 0.16 -2.03 -17.98
CA ILE A 415 1.06 -2.08 -19.12
C ILE A 415 0.91 -3.38 -19.92
N VAL A 416 1.26 -3.34 -21.20
CA VAL A 416 1.39 -4.56 -22.01
C VAL A 416 2.75 -5.22 -21.75
N PRO A 417 2.90 -6.55 -21.96
CA PRO A 417 4.15 -7.25 -21.64
C PRO A 417 5.41 -6.65 -22.28
N HIS A 418 5.32 -6.13 -23.48
CA HIS A 418 6.47 -5.51 -24.15
C HIS A 418 6.83 -4.12 -23.60
N GLU A 419 5.89 -3.39 -22.98
CA GLU A 419 6.20 -2.12 -22.30
C GLU A 419 6.99 -2.34 -21.02
N ALA A 420 6.98 -3.54 -20.41
CA ALA A 420 7.72 -3.83 -19.20
C ALA A 420 9.24 -3.63 -19.36
N VAL A 421 9.78 -3.85 -20.57
CA VAL A 421 11.19 -3.63 -20.89
C VAL A 421 11.60 -2.16 -20.68
N GLN A 422 10.66 -1.21 -20.89
CA GLN A 422 10.92 0.22 -20.72
C GLN A 422 11.07 0.64 -19.24
N TYR A 423 10.62 -0.22 -18.32
CA TYR A 423 10.80 -0.01 -16.87
C TYR A 423 12.14 -0.52 -16.35
N GLY A 424 12.91 -1.30 -17.18
CA GLY A 424 14.22 -1.82 -16.79
C GLY A 424 14.17 -2.51 -15.40
N ASP A 425 15.12 -2.18 -14.56
CA ASP A 425 15.26 -2.75 -13.20
C ASP A 425 14.08 -2.42 -12.30
N SER A 426 13.35 -1.31 -12.58
CA SER A 426 12.17 -0.91 -11.82
C SER A 426 10.91 -1.71 -12.17
N ALA A 427 10.93 -2.58 -13.17
CA ALA A 427 9.76 -3.35 -13.62
C ALA A 427 9.17 -4.21 -12.49
N MET A 428 10.00 -4.83 -11.65
CA MET A 428 9.55 -5.63 -10.52
C MET A 428 8.89 -4.78 -9.45
N LEU A 429 9.42 -3.60 -9.17
CA LEU A 429 8.81 -2.66 -8.23
C LEU A 429 7.48 -2.15 -8.78
N PHE A 430 7.42 -1.83 -10.08
CA PHE A 430 6.19 -1.42 -10.74
C PHE A 430 5.09 -2.49 -10.62
N MET A 431 5.43 -3.77 -10.80
CA MET A 431 4.49 -4.89 -10.70
C MET A 431 4.15 -5.28 -9.25
N SER A 432 4.74 -4.67 -8.22
CA SER A 432 4.39 -4.95 -6.81
C SER A 432 3.06 -4.34 -6.38
N ALA A 433 2.46 -3.46 -7.19
CA ALA A 433 1.15 -2.86 -6.93
C ALA A 433 0.11 -3.31 -7.98
N LYS A 434 -1.17 -3.40 -7.57
CA LYS A 434 -2.26 -3.65 -8.50
C LYS A 434 -2.42 -2.47 -9.46
N PRO A 435 -2.57 -2.73 -10.77
CA PRO A 435 -2.84 -1.68 -11.74
C PRO A 435 -4.18 -0.99 -11.44
N GLY A 436 -4.22 0.34 -11.68
CA GLY A 436 -5.39 1.17 -11.42
C GLY A 436 -6.15 1.60 -12.68
N MET A 437 -7.45 1.92 -12.50
CA MET A 437 -8.22 2.67 -13.52
C MET A 437 -7.74 4.12 -13.61
N THR A 438 -7.43 4.73 -12.46
CA THR A 438 -6.77 6.04 -12.36
C THR A 438 -5.47 5.90 -11.59
N GLY A 439 -4.57 6.86 -11.72
CA GLY A 439 -3.27 6.83 -11.09
C GLY A 439 -2.63 8.21 -10.96
N HIS A 440 -1.52 8.27 -10.25
CA HIS A 440 -0.83 9.50 -9.92
C HIS A 440 -0.40 10.30 -11.17
N TRP A 441 0.16 9.65 -12.17
CA TRP A 441 0.54 10.31 -13.43
C TRP A 441 -0.69 10.80 -14.22
N GLN A 442 -1.84 10.09 -14.13
CA GLN A 442 -3.06 10.44 -14.85
C GLN A 442 -3.71 11.72 -14.33
N VAL A 443 -3.59 12.01 -13.03
CA VAL A 443 -4.15 13.23 -12.43
C VAL A 443 -3.18 14.42 -12.46
N ASN A 444 -1.86 14.19 -12.69
CA ASN A 444 -0.82 15.21 -12.70
C ASN A 444 -0.39 15.69 -14.11
N GLY A 445 -1.10 15.29 -15.18
CA GLY A 445 -0.78 15.84 -16.50
C GLY A 445 -0.89 14.93 -17.70
N ARG A 446 -1.68 13.85 -17.60
CA ARG A 446 -2.05 12.89 -18.71
C ARG A 446 -1.29 13.06 -20.05
N SER A 447 -1.69 14.03 -20.88
CA SER A 447 -1.14 14.26 -22.24
C SER A 447 -0.05 15.30 -22.30
N GLU A 448 0.15 16.10 -21.24
CA GLU A 448 1.23 17.10 -21.17
C GLU A 448 2.57 16.45 -20.86
N ILE A 449 2.58 15.24 -20.27
CA ILE A 449 3.79 14.48 -20.03
C ILE A 449 4.11 13.69 -21.30
N ALA A 450 4.87 14.30 -22.20
CA ALA A 450 5.32 13.65 -23.44
C ALA A 450 6.35 12.56 -23.18
N GLU A 451 7.20 12.77 -22.16
CA GLU A 451 8.32 11.90 -21.82
C GLU A 451 7.87 10.66 -21.05
N TYR A 452 8.13 9.48 -21.59
CA TYR A 452 7.74 8.20 -21.03
C TYR A 452 8.37 7.98 -19.64
N GLN A 453 9.65 8.37 -19.50
CA GLN A 453 10.41 8.23 -18.26
C GLN A 453 9.73 8.94 -17.08
N LYS A 454 9.21 10.13 -17.31
CA LYS A 454 8.51 10.91 -16.27
C LYS A 454 7.20 10.25 -15.82
N ARG A 455 6.54 9.49 -16.70
CA ARG A 455 5.37 8.68 -16.32
C ARG A 455 5.76 7.53 -15.43
N VAL A 456 6.87 6.84 -15.76
CA VAL A 456 7.44 5.77 -14.93
C VAL A 456 7.78 6.30 -13.54
N GLU A 457 8.45 7.46 -13.44
CA GLU A 457 8.79 8.09 -12.16
C GLU A 457 7.55 8.36 -11.29
N LEU A 458 6.48 8.91 -11.88
CA LEU A 458 5.24 9.20 -11.15
C LEU A 458 4.51 7.93 -10.69
N ASP A 459 4.55 6.85 -11.49
CA ASP A 459 4.00 5.56 -11.08
C ASP A 459 4.82 4.93 -9.94
N LEU A 460 6.14 5.01 -10.00
CA LEU A 460 7.04 4.54 -8.93
C LEU A 460 6.89 5.37 -7.65
N GLU A 461 6.72 6.69 -7.77
CA GLU A 461 6.42 7.57 -6.64
C GLU A 461 5.10 7.17 -5.95
N TYR A 462 4.07 6.87 -6.73
CA TYR A 462 2.82 6.35 -6.16
C TYR A 462 3.03 5.05 -5.40
N ILE A 463 3.76 4.09 -5.98
CA ILE A 463 4.02 2.78 -5.37
C ILE A 463 4.79 2.95 -4.06
N ARG A 464 5.80 3.83 -4.04
CA ARG A 464 6.59 4.15 -2.86
C ARG A 464 5.72 4.72 -1.73
N ASP A 465 4.82 5.66 -2.08
CA ASP A 465 4.03 6.43 -1.13
C ASP A 465 2.59 5.90 -0.99
N GLN A 466 2.32 4.70 -1.49
CA GLN A 466 1.00 4.09 -1.51
C GLN A 466 0.36 4.09 -0.12
N SER A 467 -0.84 4.66 -0.04
CA SER A 467 -1.64 4.71 1.19
C SER A 467 -3.11 4.99 0.83
N ILE A 468 -4.03 4.66 1.74
CA ILE A 468 -5.46 4.97 1.56
C ILE A 468 -5.71 6.48 1.41
N GLY A 469 -4.93 7.30 2.13
CA GLY A 469 -5.00 8.76 2.00
C GLY A 469 -4.59 9.25 0.61
N LYS A 470 -3.52 8.68 0.04
CA LYS A 470 -3.06 9.00 -1.32
C LYS A 470 -4.07 8.55 -2.37
N ASP A 471 -4.69 7.38 -2.17
CA ASP A 471 -5.75 6.89 -3.05
C ASP A 471 -6.96 7.84 -3.06
N LEU A 472 -7.39 8.29 -1.89
CA LEU A 472 -8.50 9.23 -1.77
C LEU A 472 -8.16 10.58 -2.44
N GLU A 473 -6.95 11.10 -2.26
CA GLU A 473 -6.46 12.29 -2.93
C GLU A 473 -6.54 12.14 -4.45
N ILE A 474 -6.06 11.02 -5.01
CA ILE A 474 -6.09 10.74 -6.44
C ILE A 474 -7.52 10.61 -6.95
N LEU A 475 -8.41 9.92 -6.23
CA LEU A 475 -9.83 9.83 -6.60
C LEU A 475 -10.50 11.20 -6.64
N LEU A 476 -10.27 12.05 -5.64
CA LEU A 476 -10.80 13.42 -5.61
C LEU A 476 -10.28 14.26 -6.79
N ARG A 477 -9.01 14.11 -7.17
CA ARG A 477 -8.43 14.81 -8.32
C ARG A 477 -8.88 14.20 -9.66
N THR A 478 -9.28 12.93 -9.70
CA THR A 478 -9.78 12.28 -10.92
C THR A 478 -11.12 12.86 -11.37
N VAL A 479 -12.02 13.17 -10.44
CA VAL A 479 -13.34 13.73 -10.76
C VAL A 479 -13.24 15.00 -11.61
N PRO A 480 -12.51 16.05 -11.19
CA PRO A 480 -12.32 17.24 -12.03
C PRO A 480 -11.55 16.92 -13.31
N ALA A 481 -10.54 16.04 -13.29
CA ALA A 481 -9.77 15.70 -14.48
C ALA A 481 -10.63 15.06 -15.59
N VAL A 482 -11.63 14.28 -15.20
CA VAL A 482 -12.60 13.67 -16.13
C VAL A 482 -13.63 14.68 -16.60
N LEU A 483 -14.19 15.48 -15.68
CA LEU A 483 -15.24 16.46 -16.00
C LEU A 483 -14.74 17.60 -16.90
N TRP A 484 -13.57 18.14 -16.63
CA TRP A 484 -12.98 19.25 -17.43
C TRP A 484 -12.15 18.77 -18.61
N ARG A 485 -12.14 17.46 -18.89
CA ARG A 485 -11.44 16.84 -20.03
C ARG A 485 -9.95 17.25 -20.12
N LYS A 486 -9.30 17.59 -19.00
CA LYS A 486 -7.87 17.91 -19.00
C LYS A 486 -7.09 16.66 -19.44
N GLY A 487 -6.46 16.76 -20.62
CA GLY A 487 -5.61 15.71 -21.14
C GLY A 487 -6.32 14.47 -21.71
N ALA A 488 -7.59 14.52 -22.11
CA ALA A 488 -8.22 13.48 -22.90
C ALA A 488 -7.68 13.54 -24.34
N ASN A 489 -7.13 12.40 -24.81
CA ASN A 489 -6.65 12.23 -26.20
C ASN A 489 -7.79 11.82 -27.13
#